data_2dc847f1e692a87d5e352a6b38e432c5
#
_entry.id   2dc847f1e692a87d5e352a6b38e432c5
#
_cell.length_a   1.000
_cell.length_b   1.000
_cell.length_c   1.000
_cell.angle_alpha   90.00
_cell.angle_beta   90.00
_cell.angle_gamma   90.00
#
_symmetry.space_group_name_H-M   'P 1'
#
loop_
_entity.id
_entity.type
_entity.pdbx_description
1 polymer ?
#
loop_
_entity_poly.entity_id
_entity_poly.type
_entity_poly.pdbx_seq_one_letter_code
_entity_poly.pdbx_strand_id
1 'polypeptide(L)'
;MHLPAGAELRIEASSATEFTVYRSANKKSFSPRFYEPADTKDEHRGQGQVGGACLRLVRTIFDRTNADANAELVLGEVVTLPGRWSSYPPHHHPQPEIYHYRFTHPQGYGHAE
;
A
#
# COMPACT_ATOMS: atom_id res chain seq x y z
N MET A 1 -3.59 4.37 -9.37
CA MET A 1 -3.01 5.34 -10.34
C MET A 1 -1.88 6.10 -9.68
N HIS A 2 -0.76 6.31 -10.39
CA HIS A 2 0.38 7.07 -9.92
C HIS A 2 0.57 8.28 -10.86
N LEU A 3 0.62 9.48 -10.29
CA LEU A 3 0.64 10.73 -11.03
C LEU A 3 1.84 11.57 -10.62
N PRO A 4 2.54 12.22 -11.58
CA PRO A 4 3.56 13.21 -11.27
C PRO A 4 2.95 14.51 -10.73
N ALA A 5 3.78 15.39 -10.20
CA ALA A 5 3.37 16.74 -9.85
C ALA A 5 2.84 17.49 -11.09
N GLY A 6 1.77 18.25 -10.92
CA GLY A 6 1.13 19.02 -12.00
C GLY A 6 0.18 18.23 -12.89
N ALA A 7 0.02 16.92 -12.70
CA ALA A 7 -0.98 16.16 -13.43
C ALA A 7 -2.39 16.44 -12.90
N GLU A 8 -3.36 16.49 -13.82
CA GLU A 8 -4.78 16.59 -13.49
C GLU A 8 -5.41 15.20 -13.53
N LEU A 9 -6.25 14.92 -12.54
CA LEU A 9 -7.05 13.70 -12.45
C LEU A 9 -8.52 14.07 -12.32
N ARG A 10 -9.33 13.58 -13.24
CA ARG A 10 -10.79 13.62 -13.15
C ARG A 10 -11.32 12.25 -12.81
N ILE A 11 -12.11 12.16 -11.76
CA ILE A 11 -12.75 10.93 -11.31
C ILE A 11 -14.26 11.09 -11.50
N GLU A 12 -14.87 10.14 -12.20
CA GLU A 12 -16.31 10.02 -12.35
C GLU A 12 -16.75 8.68 -11.76
N ALA A 13 -17.74 8.71 -10.89
CA ALA A 13 -18.30 7.52 -10.27
C ALA A 13 -19.82 7.48 -10.48
N SER A 14 -20.33 6.32 -10.86
CA SER A 14 -21.77 6.09 -11.05
C SER A 14 -22.51 5.76 -9.74
N SER A 15 -21.76 5.53 -8.67
CA SER A 15 -22.30 5.21 -7.33
C SER A 15 -21.38 5.77 -6.26
N ALA A 16 -21.79 5.67 -5.00
CA ALA A 16 -20.94 6.03 -3.86
C ALA A 16 -19.63 5.25 -3.92
N THR A 17 -18.53 5.98 -3.92
CA THR A 17 -17.18 5.42 -4.11
C THR A 17 -16.24 6.04 -3.08
N GLU A 18 -15.39 5.23 -2.51
CA GLU A 18 -14.33 5.66 -1.59
C GLU A 18 -12.97 5.44 -2.25
N PHE A 19 -12.10 6.41 -2.14
CA PHE A 19 -10.71 6.29 -2.59
C PHE A 19 -9.78 7.04 -1.64
N THR A 20 -8.54 6.62 -1.59
CA THR A 20 -7.50 7.25 -0.77
C THR A 20 -6.46 7.90 -1.68
N VAL A 21 -6.04 9.10 -1.33
CA VAL A 21 -5.00 9.84 -2.04
C VAL A 21 -3.79 9.99 -1.13
N TYR A 22 -2.67 9.45 -1.55
CA TYR A 22 -1.37 9.64 -0.91
C TYR A 22 -0.54 10.62 -1.72
N ARG A 23 0.12 11.53 -1.05
CA ARG A 23 0.95 12.56 -1.68
C ARG A 23 2.31 12.63 -1.02
N SER A 24 3.35 12.73 -1.81
CA SER A 24 4.70 13.06 -1.35
C SER A 24 5.31 14.15 -2.23
N ALA A 25 6.28 14.88 -1.69
CA ALA A 25 7.03 15.84 -2.48
C ALA A 25 7.96 15.09 -3.46
N ASN A 26 7.79 15.38 -4.74
CA ASN A 26 8.68 14.89 -5.80
C ASN A 26 8.84 15.98 -6.86
N LYS A 27 10.07 16.38 -7.14
CA LYS A 27 10.40 17.40 -8.16
C LYS A 27 10.70 16.80 -9.53
N LYS A 28 10.80 15.47 -9.61
CA LYS A 28 11.10 14.76 -10.84
C LYS A 28 9.81 14.53 -11.62
N SER A 29 9.90 14.61 -12.94
CA SER A 29 8.78 14.34 -13.82
C SER A 29 8.80 12.87 -14.26
N PHE A 30 7.61 12.28 -14.42
CA PHE A 30 7.40 10.95 -14.96
C PHE A 30 6.02 10.88 -15.64
N SER A 31 5.78 9.83 -16.40
CA SER A 31 4.49 9.64 -17.07
C SER A 31 3.44 9.08 -16.09
N PRO A 32 2.19 9.61 -16.12
CA PRO A 32 1.10 9.01 -15.36
C PRO A 32 0.94 7.54 -15.69
N ARG A 33 0.68 6.72 -14.68
CA ARG A 33 0.43 5.28 -14.86
C ARG A 33 -0.76 4.80 -14.05
N PHE A 34 -1.62 4.06 -14.69
CA PHE A 34 -2.65 3.27 -14.06
C PHE A 34 -2.11 1.85 -13.82
N TYR A 35 -2.39 1.29 -12.65
CA TYR A 35 -2.06 -0.09 -12.30
C TYR A 35 -3.36 -0.84 -12.13
N GLU A 36 -3.55 -1.86 -12.93
CA GLU A 36 -4.67 -2.77 -12.82
C GLU A 36 -4.40 -3.87 -11.78
N PRO A 37 -5.41 -4.57 -11.31
CA PRO A 37 -5.20 -5.71 -10.40
C PRO A 37 -4.19 -6.73 -10.94
N ALA A 38 -4.13 -6.95 -12.25
CA ALA A 38 -3.18 -7.84 -12.89
C ALA A 38 -1.72 -7.36 -12.84
N ASP A 39 -1.49 -6.05 -12.63
CA ASP A 39 -0.14 -5.48 -12.46
C ASP A 39 0.40 -5.66 -11.03
N THR A 40 -0.44 -6.07 -10.10
CA THR A 40 -0.08 -6.17 -8.68
C THR A 40 0.55 -7.52 -8.35
N LYS A 41 1.42 -7.52 -7.35
CA LYS A 41 2.04 -8.74 -6.85
C LYS A 41 1.45 -9.09 -5.50
N ASP A 42 0.84 -10.27 -5.40
CA ASP A 42 0.29 -10.80 -4.17
C ASP A 42 1.27 -11.80 -3.54
N GLU A 43 1.58 -11.59 -2.27
CA GLU A 43 2.51 -12.43 -1.52
C GLU A 43 1.93 -12.83 -0.16
N HIS A 44 2.10 -14.09 0.21
CA HIS A 44 1.84 -14.57 1.56
C HIS A 44 3.13 -14.44 2.37
N ARG A 45 3.25 -13.40 3.18
CA ARG A 45 4.43 -13.17 4.01
C ARG A 45 4.24 -13.70 5.42
N GLY A 46 5.33 -14.16 6.01
CA GLY A 46 5.36 -14.64 7.39
C GLY A 46 4.74 -16.02 7.59
N GLN A 47 4.55 -16.80 6.53
CA GLN A 47 4.03 -18.15 6.64
C GLN A 47 4.98 -19.02 7.48
N GLY A 48 4.42 -19.71 8.48
CA GLY A 48 5.16 -20.56 9.40
C GLY A 48 5.95 -19.82 10.48
N GLN A 49 6.09 -18.49 10.40
CA GLN A 49 6.78 -17.72 11.43
C GLN A 49 5.90 -17.56 12.67
N VAL A 50 6.52 -17.72 13.85
CA VAL A 50 5.87 -17.58 15.17
C VAL A 50 4.56 -18.39 15.24
N GLY A 51 4.61 -19.67 14.87
CA GLY A 51 3.43 -20.53 14.86
C GLY A 51 2.31 -20.04 13.93
N GLY A 52 2.64 -19.30 12.86
CA GLY A 52 1.67 -18.75 11.92
C GLY A 52 1.10 -17.38 12.32
N ALA A 53 1.49 -16.84 13.48
CA ALA A 53 0.99 -15.55 13.94
C ALA A 53 1.41 -14.37 13.04
N CYS A 54 2.40 -14.55 12.16
CA CYS A 54 2.92 -13.51 11.27
C CYS A 54 2.39 -13.60 9.84
N LEU A 55 1.51 -14.55 9.55
CA LEU A 55 0.93 -14.67 8.21
C LEU A 55 0.06 -13.46 7.89
N ARG A 56 0.37 -12.82 6.77
CA ARG A 56 -0.37 -11.71 6.19
C ARG A 56 -0.35 -11.78 4.68
N LEU A 57 -1.32 -11.17 4.05
CA LEU A 57 -1.37 -11.03 2.59
C LEU A 57 -0.84 -9.65 2.23
N VAL A 58 0.21 -9.59 1.44
CA VAL A 58 0.82 -8.33 0.97
C VAL A 58 0.58 -8.21 -0.52
N ARG A 59 -0.05 -7.12 -0.91
CA ARG A 59 -0.25 -6.77 -2.31
C ARG A 59 0.57 -5.51 -2.61
N THR A 60 1.63 -5.66 -3.39
CA THR A 60 2.40 -4.52 -3.88
C THR A 60 1.79 -4.03 -5.19
N ILE A 61 1.29 -2.80 -5.18
CA ILE A 61 0.71 -2.17 -6.36
C ILE A 61 1.84 -1.65 -7.24
N PHE A 62 2.77 -0.89 -6.66
CA PHE A 62 3.99 -0.52 -7.35
C PHE A 62 5.15 -0.28 -6.38
N ASP A 63 6.33 -0.60 -6.86
CA ASP A 63 7.62 -0.38 -6.23
C ASP A 63 8.68 -0.04 -7.29
N ARG A 64 9.96 -0.08 -6.92
CA ARG A 64 11.06 0.18 -7.85
C ARG A 64 11.14 -0.77 -9.05
N THR A 65 10.47 -1.90 -9.02
CA THR A 65 10.54 -2.91 -10.10
C THR A 65 9.55 -2.62 -11.24
N ASN A 66 8.48 -1.87 -10.95
CA ASN A 66 7.41 -1.61 -11.92
C ASN A 66 6.96 -0.15 -12.00
N ALA A 67 7.45 0.74 -11.13
CA ALA A 67 7.22 2.17 -11.24
C ALA A 67 8.26 2.84 -12.15
N ASP A 68 8.00 4.10 -12.53
CA ASP A 68 8.98 4.94 -13.22
C ASP A 68 10.20 5.19 -12.32
N ALA A 69 11.39 5.28 -12.91
CA ALA A 69 12.63 5.49 -12.15
C ALA A 69 12.66 6.83 -11.37
N ASN A 70 11.85 7.80 -11.78
CA ASN A 70 11.67 9.07 -11.11
C ASN A 70 10.58 9.07 -10.04
N ALA A 71 9.85 7.96 -9.89
CA ALA A 71 8.86 7.79 -8.84
C ALA A 71 9.54 7.64 -7.48
N GLU A 72 9.03 8.33 -6.45
CA GLU A 72 9.59 8.30 -5.10
C GLU A 72 8.59 7.73 -4.08
N LEU A 73 7.55 7.05 -4.57
CA LEU A 73 6.57 6.34 -3.76
C LEU A 73 6.65 4.84 -4.03
N VAL A 74 6.39 4.08 -2.97
CA VAL A 74 6.00 2.68 -3.03
C VAL A 74 4.58 2.60 -2.49
N LEU A 75 3.71 1.87 -3.14
CA LEU A 75 2.33 1.70 -2.70
C LEU A 75 1.96 0.22 -2.66
N GLY A 76 1.34 -0.16 -1.57
CA GLY A 76 0.78 -1.50 -1.40
C GLY A 76 -0.31 -1.53 -0.36
N GLU A 77 -0.89 -2.68 -0.18
CA GLU A 77 -1.80 -2.97 0.92
C GLU A 77 -1.39 -4.24 1.65
N VAL A 78 -1.73 -4.30 2.92
CA VAL A 78 -1.51 -5.48 3.75
C VAL A 78 -2.84 -5.88 4.37
N VAL A 79 -3.27 -7.10 4.07
CA VAL A 79 -4.41 -7.71 4.76
C VAL A 79 -3.87 -8.52 5.93
N THR A 80 -4.08 -8.00 7.14
CA THR A 80 -3.71 -8.67 8.37
C THR A 80 -4.91 -9.43 8.91
N LEU A 81 -4.74 -10.72 9.15
CA LEU A 81 -5.79 -11.56 9.72
C LEU A 81 -5.97 -11.26 11.21
N PRO A 82 -7.16 -11.48 11.79
CA PRO A 82 -7.43 -11.21 13.19
C PRO A 82 -6.39 -11.87 14.12
N GLY A 83 -5.91 -11.10 15.11
CA GLY A 83 -4.92 -11.55 16.09
C GLY A 83 -3.52 -11.82 15.54
N ARG A 84 -3.20 -11.29 14.33
CA ARG A 84 -1.91 -11.52 13.70
C ARG A 84 -1.08 -10.24 13.59
N TRP A 85 0.23 -10.44 13.45
CA TRP A 85 1.18 -9.36 13.24
C TRP A 85 1.17 -8.90 11.77
N SER A 86 1.11 -7.59 11.57
CA SER A 86 1.20 -7.01 10.23
C SER A 86 2.64 -6.98 9.71
N SER A 87 3.60 -6.63 10.55
CA SER A 87 5.02 -6.55 10.20
C SER A 87 5.87 -7.25 11.25
N TYR A 88 6.52 -8.31 10.89
CA TYR A 88 7.38 -9.07 11.77
C TYR A 88 8.63 -9.56 11.02
N PRO A 89 9.81 -9.50 11.62
CA PRO A 89 10.12 -8.94 12.95
C PRO A 89 9.97 -7.41 12.97
N PRO A 90 9.84 -6.78 14.14
CA PRO A 90 9.91 -5.32 14.28
C PRO A 90 11.19 -4.79 13.65
N HIS A 91 11.06 -3.73 12.88
CA HIS A 91 12.19 -3.13 12.16
C HIS A 91 11.87 -1.68 11.81
N HIS A 92 12.88 -0.95 11.41
CA HIS A 92 12.74 0.41 10.90
C HIS A 92 13.56 0.57 9.62
N HIS A 93 13.25 1.60 8.86
CA HIS A 93 14.01 2.04 7.70
C HIS A 93 13.93 3.57 7.56
N PRO A 94 14.85 4.20 6.80
CA PRO A 94 14.93 5.66 6.72
C PRO A 94 13.78 6.30 5.93
N GLN A 95 13.04 5.54 5.14
CA GLN A 95 11.92 6.06 4.37
C GLN A 95 10.72 6.30 5.29
N PRO A 96 10.07 7.48 5.20
CA PRO A 96 8.83 7.71 5.93
C PRO A 96 7.72 6.78 5.41
N GLU A 97 6.87 6.34 6.31
CA GLU A 97 5.71 5.51 6.00
C GLU A 97 4.42 6.18 6.44
N ILE A 98 3.37 5.94 5.70
CA ILE A 98 2.01 6.36 6.02
C ILE A 98 1.11 5.13 5.90
N TYR A 99 0.36 4.85 6.95
CA TYR A 99 -0.62 3.76 6.99
C TYR A 99 -2.03 4.31 7.07
N HIS A 100 -2.89 3.81 6.21
CA HIS A 100 -4.33 3.99 6.30
C HIS A 100 -4.97 2.67 6.72
N TYR A 101 -5.61 2.66 7.88
CA TYR A 101 -6.21 1.46 8.45
C TYR A 101 -7.68 1.37 8.13
N ARG A 102 -8.12 0.20 7.69
CA ARG A 102 -9.53 -0.16 7.55
C ARG A 102 -9.77 -1.49 8.23
N PHE A 103 -10.92 -1.61 8.86
CA PHE A 103 -11.32 -2.82 9.58
C PHE A 103 -12.62 -3.37 9.01
N THR A 104 -12.76 -4.69 9.02
CA THR A 104 -13.99 -5.37 8.59
C THR A 104 -15.10 -5.25 9.63
N HIS A 105 -14.75 -4.88 10.87
CA HIS A 105 -15.68 -4.67 11.97
C HIS A 105 -15.55 -3.26 12.54
N PRO A 106 -16.65 -2.59 12.92
CA PRO A 106 -16.60 -1.22 13.45
C PRO A 106 -15.72 -1.06 14.70
N GLN A 107 -15.61 -2.11 15.52
CA GLN A 107 -14.79 -2.15 16.74
C GLN A 107 -13.35 -2.62 16.49
N GLY A 108 -12.96 -2.81 15.24
CA GLY A 108 -11.60 -3.22 14.89
C GLY A 108 -10.58 -2.18 15.33
N TYR A 109 -9.43 -2.64 15.78
CA TYR A 109 -8.29 -1.79 16.12
C TYR A 109 -6.97 -2.48 15.79
N GLY A 110 -5.92 -1.68 15.65
CA GLY A 110 -4.54 -2.15 15.54
C GLY A 110 -3.67 -1.41 16.52
N HIS A 111 -2.53 -2.00 16.86
CA HIS A 111 -1.48 -1.39 17.65
C HIS A 111 -0.21 -1.30 16.79
N ALA A 112 0.43 -0.13 16.81
CA ALA A 112 1.69 0.10 16.12
C ALA A 112 2.66 0.83 17.06
N GLU A 113 3.92 0.45 17.03
CA GLU A 113 5.04 1.06 17.74
C GLU A 113 6.13 1.47 16.75
#